data_20a2de9e9dfcce875118abbd47079a0d
#
_entry.id   20a2de9e9dfcce875118abbd47079a0d
#
_cell.length_a   1.000
_cell.length_b   1.000
_cell.length_c   1.000
_cell.angle_alpha   90.00
_cell.angle_beta   90.00
_cell.angle_gamma   90.00
#
_symmetry.space_group_name_H-M   'P 1'
#
loop_
_entity.id
_entity.type
_entity.pdbx_description
1 polymer ?
#
loop_
_entity_poly.entity_id
_entity_poly.type
_entity_poly.pdbx_seq_one_letter_code
_entity_poly.pdbx_strand_id
1 'polypeptide(L)'
;MRIGSGFDVHAFGEGDHLMLGGVRVLHDRGVLAHSDGDVVIHALCDALLGALALGDIGQHFPPSDPRWKDADSRHFLRHCALLMDQHGWTLGNADITVICERPKIGPHAEAMRACLAAELGVSIAQVSVKATTTEKLGFTGRGEGIAAQAVVLLVKA
;
A
#
# COMPACT_ATOMS: atom_id res chain seq x y z
N MET A 1 10.97 -7.35 18.46
CA MET A 1 10.40 -6.30 17.59
C MET A 1 11.20 -6.23 16.29
N ARG A 2 10.53 -5.96 15.18
CA ARG A 2 11.15 -5.73 13.86
C ARG A 2 10.51 -4.53 13.19
N ILE A 3 11.30 -3.71 12.52
CA ILE A 3 10.83 -2.56 11.75
C ILE A 3 11.01 -2.88 10.27
N GLY A 4 10.03 -2.50 9.46
CA GLY A 4 10.12 -2.53 8.01
C GLY A 4 9.63 -1.23 7.41
N SER A 5 10.15 -0.86 6.28
CA SER A 5 9.68 0.28 5.49
C SER A 5 9.46 -0.12 4.04
N GLY A 6 8.48 0.50 3.41
CA GLY A 6 8.16 0.29 2.01
C GLY A 6 7.85 1.61 1.33
N PHE A 7 8.16 1.67 0.05
CA PHE A 7 7.88 2.83 -0.80
C PHE A 7 7.47 2.33 -2.17
N ASP A 8 6.38 2.89 -2.70
CA ASP A 8 5.90 2.54 -4.03
C ASP A 8 5.42 3.77 -4.79
N VAL A 9 5.50 3.71 -6.12
CA VAL A 9 5.15 4.79 -7.02
C VAL A 9 4.46 4.22 -8.25
N HIS A 10 3.38 4.84 -8.68
CA HIS A 10 2.77 4.56 -9.97
C HIS A 10 2.54 5.86 -10.74
N ALA A 11 2.83 5.82 -12.05
CA ALA A 11 2.50 6.91 -12.95
C ALA A 11 0.98 6.96 -13.18
N PHE A 12 0.43 8.15 -13.30
CA PHE A 12 -0.95 8.32 -13.73
C PHE A 12 -1.10 7.97 -15.22
N GLY A 13 -2.27 7.43 -15.55
CA GLY A 13 -2.66 7.09 -16.90
C GLY A 13 -4.14 7.34 -17.13
N GLU A 14 -4.69 6.75 -18.17
CA GLU A 14 -6.12 6.81 -18.42
C GLU A 14 -6.90 6.05 -17.35
N GLY A 15 -8.07 6.57 -17.00
CA GLY A 15 -8.98 5.95 -16.05
C GLY A 15 -9.82 6.98 -15.34
N ASP A 16 -10.70 6.48 -14.49
CA ASP A 16 -11.68 7.29 -13.76
C ASP A 16 -11.63 7.06 -12.24
N HIS A 17 -10.71 6.23 -11.78
CA HIS A 17 -10.53 5.93 -10.36
C HIS A 17 -9.13 5.41 -10.06
N LEU A 18 -8.79 5.45 -8.77
CA LEU A 18 -7.61 4.80 -8.19
C LEU A 18 -8.07 3.77 -7.17
N MET A 19 -7.34 2.66 -7.06
CA MET A 19 -7.44 1.77 -5.89
C MET A 19 -6.37 2.19 -4.89
N LEU A 20 -6.78 2.55 -3.69
CA LEU A 20 -5.89 3.02 -2.62
C LEU A 20 -6.31 2.38 -1.29
N GLY A 21 -5.43 1.57 -0.72
CA GLY A 21 -5.72 0.87 0.53
C GLY A 21 -6.95 -0.04 0.43
N GLY A 22 -7.20 -0.64 -0.73
CA GLY A 22 -8.35 -1.47 -1.01
C GLY A 22 -9.65 -0.70 -1.23
N VAL A 23 -9.60 0.63 -1.30
CA VAL A 23 -10.76 1.52 -1.50
C VAL A 23 -10.73 2.13 -2.89
N ARG A 24 -11.87 2.10 -3.56
CA ARG A 24 -12.03 2.77 -4.85
C ARG A 24 -12.23 4.27 -4.63
N VAL A 25 -11.29 5.07 -5.13
CA VAL A 25 -11.31 6.53 -5.03
C VAL A 25 -11.53 7.12 -6.41
N LEU A 26 -12.63 7.85 -6.59
CA LEU A 26 -12.91 8.52 -7.86
C LEU A 26 -11.85 9.58 -8.15
N HIS A 27 -11.36 9.59 -9.37
CA HIS A 27 -10.36 10.53 -9.85
C HIS A 27 -10.49 10.64 -11.37
N ASP A 28 -9.97 11.72 -11.95
CA ASP A 28 -10.03 11.94 -13.39
C ASP A 28 -8.94 11.18 -14.18
N ARG A 29 -8.11 10.42 -13.49
CA ARG A 29 -7.06 9.55 -14.06
C ARG A 29 -6.98 8.23 -13.31
N GLY A 30 -6.44 7.21 -13.97
CA GLY A 30 -6.04 5.95 -13.35
C GLY A 30 -4.52 5.89 -13.16
N VAL A 31 -4.00 4.70 -12.88
CA VAL A 31 -2.55 4.44 -12.80
C VAL A 31 -2.11 3.42 -13.83
N LEU A 32 -0.85 3.50 -14.23
CA LEU A 32 -0.18 2.51 -15.06
C LEU A 32 0.45 1.46 -14.14
N ALA A 33 -0.10 0.27 -14.13
CA ALA A 33 0.38 -0.83 -13.30
C ALA A 33 -0.02 -2.17 -13.89
N HIS A 34 0.68 -3.24 -13.51
CA HIS A 34 0.36 -4.62 -13.92
C HIS A 34 -0.86 -5.16 -13.13
N SER A 35 -0.93 -4.88 -11.82
CA SER A 35 -2.07 -5.19 -10.95
C SER A 35 -3.09 -4.05 -10.97
N ASP A 36 -3.91 -3.93 -9.93
CA ASP A 36 -4.82 -2.79 -9.75
C ASP A 36 -4.09 -1.47 -9.42
N GLY A 37 -2.77 -1.52 -9.20
CA GLY A 37 -1.95 -0.35 -8.95
C GLY A 37 -2.15 0.31 -7.60
N ASP A 38 -2.59 -0.44 -6.58
CA ASP A 38 -2.79 0.08 -5.23
C ASP A 38 -1.43 0.38 -4.56
N VAL A 39 -1.00 1.61 -4.68
CA VAL A 39 0.30 2.06 -4.17
C VAL A 39 0.40 1.94 -2.65
N VAL A 40 -0.72 2.08 -1.94
CA VAL A 40 -0.79 1.96 -0.48
C VAL A 40 -0.53 0.53 -0.04
N ILE A 41 -1.23 -0.43 -0.64
CA ILE A 41 -1.04 -1.85 -0.33
C ILE A 41 0.35 -2.31 -0.74
N HIS A 42 0.86 -1.89 -1.90
CA HIS A 42 2.20 -2.28 -2.35
C HIS A 42 3.29 -1.80 -1.40
N ALA A 43 3.22 -0.55 -0.95
CA ALA A 43 4.17 -0.02 0.05
C ALA A 43 4.07 -0.78 1.37
N LEU A 44 2.86 -1.09 1.82
CA LEU A 44 2.62 -1.84 3.06
C LEU A 44 3.16 -3.27 2.96
N CYS A 45 2.93 -3.96 1.85
CA CYS A 45 3.48 -5.29 1.60
C CYS A 45 5.01 -5.29 1.67
N ASP A 46 5.65 -4.33 1.01
CA ASP A 46 7.12 -4.21 1.04
C ASP A 46 7.65 -3.95 2.46
N ALA A 47 6.92 -3.13 3.24
CA ALA A 47 7.28 -2.89 4.64
C ALA A 47 7.21 -4.18 5.47
N LEU A 48 6.15 -4.98 5.31
CA LEU A 48 5.97 -6.25 6.00
C LEU A 48 7.05 -7.27 5.61
N LEU A 49 7.27 -7.43 4.31
CA LEU A 49 8.30 -8.34 3.79
C LEU A 49 9.70 -7.91 4.22
N GLY A 50 9.97 -6.61 4.21
CA GLY A 50 11.25 -6.06 4.68
C GLY A 50 11.48 -6.31 6.17
N ALA A 51 10.46 -6.12 7.01
CA ALA A 51 10.55 -6.44 8.44
C ALA A 51 10.86 -7.91 8.70
N LEU A 52 10.37 -8.81 7.84
CA LEU A 52 10.63 -10.25 7.90
C LEU A 52 11.94 -10.67 7.23
N ALA A 53 12.62 -9.75 6.53
CA ALA A 53 13.80 -10.01 5.70
C ALA A 53 13.52 -11.03 4.58
N LEU A 54 12.33 -10.94 3.97
CA LEU A 54 11.87 -11.84 2.90
C LEU A 54 11.86 -11.20 1.51
N GLY A 55 12.54 -10.08 1.33
CA GLY A 55 12.64 -9.39 0.05
C GLY A 55 11.50 -8.41 -0.19
N ASP A 56 10.96 -8.39 -1.38
CA ASP A 56 9.96 -7.42 -1.84
C ASP A 56 8.79 -8.08 -2.59
N ILE A 57 7.76 -7.30 -2.85
CA ILE A 57 6.54 -7.77 -3.52
C ILE A 57 6.83 -8.29 -4.95
N GLY A 58 7.80 -7.72 -5.65
CA GLY A 58 8.18 -8.15 -7.00
C GLY A 58 8.80 -9.54 -7.02
N GLN A 59 9.47 -9.96 -5.96
CA GLN A 59 10.01 -11.32 -5.82
C GLN A 59 8.91 -12.35 -5.54
N HIS A 60 7.90 -11.99 -4.74
CA HIS A 60 6.78 -12.88 -4.40
C HIS A 60 5.73 -12.93 -5.51
N PHE A 61 5.50 -11.83 -6.20
CA PHE A 61 4.49 -11.67 -7.26
C PHE A 61 5.12 -11.01 -8.48
N PRO A 62 5.92 -11.76 -9.28
CA PRO A 62 6.62 -11.17 -10.42
C PRO A 62 5.65 -10.50 -11.39
N PRO A 63 5.93 -9.26 -11.85
CA PRO A 63 5.07 -8.56 -12.81
C PRO A 63 5.01 -9.26 -14.17
N SER A 64 5.94 -10.17 -14.47
CA SER A 64 5.92 -11.02 -15.65
C SER A 64 4.89 -12.14 -15.59
N ASP A 65 4.35 -12.46 -14.39
CA ASP A 65 3.37 -13.53 -14.22
C ASP A 65 1.96 -13.03 -14.60
N PRO A 66 1.32 -13.61 -15.65
CA PRO A 66 0.00 -13.16 -16.11
C PRO A 66 -1.10 -13.35 -15.07
N ARG A 67 -0.90 -14.19 -14.05
CA ARG A 67 -1.89 -14.37 -12.95
C ARG A 67 -2.17 -13.09 -12.20
N TRP A 68 -1.20 -12.15 -12.15
CA TRP A 68 -1.30 -10.93 -11.37
C TRP A 68 -1.75 -9.72 -12.18
N LYS A 69 -2.01 -9.92 -13.48
CA LYS A 69 -2.55 -8.86 -14.32
C LYS A 69 -3.93 -8.46 -13.81
N ASP A 70 -4.11 -7.16 -13.55
CA ASP A 70 -5.33 -6.57 -13.00
C ASP A 70 -5.76 -7.15 -11.64
N ALA A 71 -4.84 -7.83 -10.93
CA ALA A 71 -5.12 -8.46 -9.66
C ALA A 71 -5.47 -7.43 -8.58
N ASP A 72 -6.42 -7.81 -7.73
CA ASP A 72 -6.74 -7.08 -6.51
C ASP A 72 -5.57 -7.20 -5.53
N SER A 73 -4.94 -6.08 -5.21
CA SER A 73 -3.75 -6.05 -4.34
C SER A 73 -4.00 -6.55 -2.92
N ARG A 74 -5.27 -6.68 -2.48
CA ARG A 74 -5.59 -7.32 -1.20
C ARG A 74 -5.10 -8.78 -1.14
N HIS A 75 -5.00 -9.48 -2.28
CA HIS A 75 -4.38 -10.79 -2.34
C HIS A 75 -2.91 -10.77 -1.90
N PHE A 76 -2.17 -9.75 -2.31
CA PHE A 76 -0.77 -9.59 -1.92
C PHE A 76 -0.65 -9.34 -0.42
N LEU A 77 -1.53 -8.50 0.12
CA LEU A 77 -1.54 -8.19 1.55
C LEU A 77 -1.89 -9.41 2.40
N ARG A 78 -2.86 -10.23 1.98
CA ARG A 78 -3.20 -11.49 2.66
C ARG A 78 -2.02 -12.46 2.67
N HIS A 79 -1.29 -12.54 1.57
CA HIS A 79 -0.08 -13.36 1.50
C HIS A 79 0.98 -12.89 2.50
N CYS A 80 1.21 -11.58 2.58
CA CYS A 80 2.14 -11.01 3.56
C CYS A 80 1.69 -11.27 5.00
N ALA A 81 0.39 -11.18 5.28
CA ALA A 81 -0.17 -11.50 6.59
C ALA A 81 0.06 -12.97 6.96
N LEU A 82 -0.14 -13.88 6.02
CA LEU A 82 0.13 -15.30 6.21
C LEU A 82 1.61 -15.57 6.50
N LEU A 83 2.52 -14.95 5.76
CA LEU A 83 3.96 -15.06 6.00
C LEU A 83 4.34 -14.54 7.39
N MET A 84 3.75 -13.43 7.81
CA MET A 84 3.97 -12.87 9.15
C MET A 84 3.60 -13.88 10.24
N ASP A 85 2.42 -14.48 10.14
CA ASP A 85 1.95 -15.52 11.08
C ASP A 85 2.86 -16.75 11.08
N GLN A 86 3.23 -17.25 9.90
CA GLN A 86 4.11 -18.41 9.75
C GLN A 86 5.49 -18.21 10.39
N HIS A 87 5.97 -16.97 10.43
CA HIS A 87 7.24 -16.62 11.06
C HIS A 87 7.10 -16.21 12.53
N GLY A 88 5.91 -16.32 13.10
CA GLY A 88 5.64 -16.06 14.52
C GLY A 88 5.65 -14.58 14.88
N TRP A 89 5.21 -13.75 13.98
CA TRP A 89 5.11 -12.30 14.17
C TRP A 89 3.68 -11.82 13.97
N THR A 90 3.34 -10.73 14.63
CA THR A 90 2.08 -10.01 14.42
C THR A 90 2.37 -8.51 14.28
N LEU A 91 1.42 -7.80 13.69
CA LEU A 91 1.56 -6.36 13.52
C LEU A 91 1.39 -5.64 14.87
N GLY A 92 2.38 -4.89 15.29
CA GLY A 92 2.25 -3.90 16.38
C GLY A 92 1.49 -2.68 15.90
N ASN A 93 2.01 -2.01 14.86
CA ASN A 93 1.31 -0.94 14.17
C ASN A 93 1.89 -0.73 12.75
N ALA A 94 1.11 -0.06 11.92
CA ALA A 94 1.52 0.44 10.61
C ALA A 94 1.19 1.92 10.49
N ASP A 95 2.09 2.67 9.89
CA ASP A 95 1.88 4.08 9.56
C ASP A 95 2.18 4.29 8.07
N ILE A 96 1.19 4.81 7.35
CA ILE A 96 1.24 4.95 5.89
C ILE A 96 1.01 6.41 5.53
N THR A 97 1.86 6.94 4.67
CA THR A 97 1.70 8.28 4.10
C THR A 97 1.48 8.16 2.60
N VAL A 98 0.37 8.70 2.11
CA VAL A 98 0.09 8.84 0.68
C VAL A 98 0.58 10.21 0.21
N ILE A 99 1.31 10.24 -0.89
CA ILE A 99 1.95 11.44 -1.40
C ILE A 99 1.38 11.73 -2.78
N CYS A 100 0.54 12.75 -2.88
CA CYS A 100 -0.06 13.22 -4.14
C CYS A 100 -0.63 14.62 -3.97
N GLU A 101 -0.75 15.37 -5.06
CA GLU A 101 -1.47 16.64 -5.06
C GLU A 101 -2.99 16.40 -5.09
N ARG A 102 -3.41 15.45 -5.88
CA ARG A 102 -4.81 15.00 -6.05
C ARG A 102 -4.83 13.48 -6.27
N PRO A 103 -5.91 12.75 -5.89
CA PRO A 103 -7.11 13.22 -5.20
C PRO A 103 -6.85 13.56 -3.73
N LYS A 104 -7.82 14.17 -3.04
CA LYS A 104 -7.78 14.34 -1.58
C LYS A 104 -7.96 12.99 -0.90
N ILE A 105 -7.04 12.63 -0.03
CA ILE A 105 -7.02 11.33 0.63
C ILE A 105 -7.82 11.33 1.95
N GLY A 106 -7.82 12.46 2.65
CA GLY A 106 -8.45 12.56 3.97
C GLY A 106 -9.86 11.97 4.05
N PRO A 107 -10.78 12.26 3.11
CA PRO A 107 -12.14 11.69 3.14
C PRO A 107 -12.19 10.15 3.02
N HIS A 108 -11.12 9.52 2.55
CA HIS A 108 -11.05 8.07 2.32
C HIS A 108 -10.18 7.34 3.36
N ALA A 109 -9.47 8.07 4.22
CA ALA A 109 -8.48 7.50 5.13
C ALA A 109 -9.11 6.48 6.09
N GLU A 110 -10.28 6.75 6.63
CA GLU A 110 -10.96 5.84 7.56
C GLU A 110 -11.34 4.52 6.89
N ALA A 111 -11.88 4.58 5.68
CA ALA A 111 -12.23 3.38 4.91
C ALA A 111 -10.99 2.55 4.55
N MET A 112 -9.88 3.20 4.21
CA MET A 112 -8.61 2.53 3.96
C MET A 112 -8.10 1.82 5.22
N ARG A 113 -8.10 2.51 6.36
CA ARG A 113 -7.68 1.93 7.65
C ARG A 113 -8.51 0.70 7.99
N ALA A 114 -9.83 0.77 7.83
CA ALA A 114 -10.73 -0.34 8.10
C ALA A 114 -10.44 -1.54 7.19
N CYS A 115 -10.24 -1.30 5.91
CA CYS A 115 -9.90 -2.35 4.94
C CYS A 115 -8.57 -3.02 5.27
N LEU A 116 -7.52 -2.24 5.48
CA LEU A 116 -6.19 -2.75 5.78
C LEU A 116 -6.15 -3.52 7.09
N ALA A 117 -6.81 -3.01 8.13
CA ALA A 117 -6.90 -3.68 9.43
C ALA A 117 -7.62 -5.04 9.32
N ALA A 118 -8.72 -5.09 8.56
CA ALA A 118 -9.45 -6.33 8.32
C ALA A 118 -8.59 -7.38 7.59
N GLU A 119 -7.88 -6.97 6.55
CA GLU A 119 -7.01 -7.87 5.79
C GLU A 119 -5.82 -8.39 6.61
N LEU A 120 -5.32 -7.60 7.54
CA LEU A 120 -4.23 -7.96 8.43
C LEU A 120 -4.69 -8.66 9.72
N GLY A 121 -6.00 -8.72 9.97
CA GLY A 121 -6.54 -9.33 11.19
C GLY A 121 -6.19 -8.56 12.48
N VAL A 122 -6.12 -7.23 12.41
CA VAL A 122 -5.75 -6.37 13.54
C VAL A 122 -6.81 -5.30 13.80
N SER A 123 -6.67 -4.60 14.93
CA SER A 123 -7.53 -3.45 15.23
C SER A 123 -7.24 -2.27 14.31
N ILE A 124 -8.27 -1.52 13.96
CA ILE A 124 -8.13 -0.27 13.19
C ILE A 124 -7.18 0.74 13.89
N ALA A 125 -7.11 0.70 15.20
CA ALA A 125 -6.21 1.55 15.99
C ALA A 125 -4.72 1.27 15.73
N GLN A 126 -4.39 0.12 15.12
CA GLN A 126 -3.02 -0.26 14.77
C GLN A 126 -2.61 0.22 13.36
N VAL A 127 -3.54 0.81 12.61
CA VAL A 127 -3.30 1.25 11.22
C VAL A 127 -3.56 2.74 11.09
N SER A 128 -2.54 3.48 10.70
CA SER A 128 -2.60 4.91 10.40
C SER A 128 -2.48 5.13 8.90
N VAL A 129 -3.33 5.98 8.36
CA VAL A 129 -3.24 6.48 6.97
C VAL A 129 -3.38 7.99 7.01
N LYS A 130 -2.38 8.67 6.47
CA LYS A 130 -2.33 10.11 6.33
C LYS A 130 -1.82 10.49 4.94
N ALA A 131 -1.91 11.73 4.58
CA ALA A 131 -1.48 12.20 3.27
C ALA A 131 -0.73 13.51 3.34
N THR A 132 0.07 13.75 2.33
CA THR A 132 0.76 15.02 2.13
C THR A 132 0.84 15.33 0.64
N THR A 133 0.92 16.61 0.30
CA THR A 133 1.39 17.06 -1.01
C THR A 133 2.91 17.20 -0.98
N THR A 134 3.51 17.48 -2.11
CA THR A 134 4.90 17.90 -2.20
C THR A 134 5.05 19.37 -2.55
N GLU A 135 4.02 20.19 -2.26
CA GLU A 135 4.01 21.64 -2.53
C GLU A 135 4.32 21.95 -4.00
N LYS A 136 3.74 21.16 -4.90
CA LYS A 136 3.91 21.23 -6.37
C LYS A 136 5.35 20.96 -6.84
N LEU A 137 6.18 20.37 -6.01
CA LEU A 137 7.56 19.98 -6.33
C LEU A 137 7.62 18.52 -6.75
N GLY A 138 8.49 18.23 -7.70
CA GLY A 138 8.79 16.87 -8.15
C GLY A 138 7.65 16.23 -8.95
N PHE A 139 7.77 14.91 -9.18
CA PHE A 139 6.82 14.19 -10.03
C PHE A 139 5.41 14.11 -9.42
N THR A 140 5.29 13.98 -8.12
CA THR A 140 3.98 14.03 -7.45
C THR A 140 3.40 15.44 -7.52
N GLY A 141 4.23 16.45 -7.31
CA GLY A 141 3.83 17.86 -7.37
C GLY A 141 3.39 18.32 -8.76
N ARG A 142 3.96 17.72 -9.81
CA ARG A 142 3.54 17.96 -11.20
C ARG A 142 2.34 17.11 -11.64
N GLY A 143 1.83 16.25 -10.77
CA GLY A 143 0.71 15.38 -11.12
C GLY A 143 1.06 14.28 -12.12
N GLU A 144 2.31 13.85 -12.18
CA GLU A 144 2.76 12.75 -13.03
C GLU A 144 2.47 11.38 -12.43
N GLY A 145 2.36 11.30 -11.12
CA GLY A 145 2.13 10.05 -10.42
C GLY A 145 1.77 10.25 -8.96
N ILE A 146 1.60 9.13 -8.29
CA ILE A 146 1.26 9.03 -6.88
C ILE A 146 2.25 8.10 -6.18
N ALA A 147 2.61 8.42 -4.95
CA ALA A 147 3.51 7.61 -4.14
C ALA A 147 2.88 7.29 -2.79
N ALA A 148 3.37 6.23 -2.17
CA ALA A 148 3.07 5.89 -0.78
C ALA A 148 4.33 5.41 -0.08
N GLN A 149 4.42 5.73 1.20
CA GLN A 149 5.43 5.22 2.10
C GLN A 149 4.76 4.54 3.28
N ALA A 150 5.25 3.38 3.66
CA ALA A 150 4.75 2.63 4.81
C ALA A 150 5.90 2.31 5.77
N VAL A 151 5.61 2.37 7.06
CA VAL A 151 6.49 1.88 8.12
C VAL A 151 5.67 0.95 9.00
N VAL A 152 6.23 -0.20 9.33
CA VAL A 152 5.58 -1.18 10.20
C VAL A 152 6.49 -1.55 11.37
N LEU A 153 5.86 -1.82 12.50
CA LEU A 153 6.48 -2.47 13.65
C LEU A 153 5.84 -3.84 13.84
N LEU A 154 6.66 -4.89 13.78
CA LEU A 154 6.23 -6.24 14.11
C LEU A 154 6.66 -6.59 15.53
N VAL A 155 5.79 -7.30 16.23
CA VAL A 155 6.05 -7.83 17.57
C VAL A 155 5.89 -9.36 17.56
N LYS A 156 6.48 -10.04 18.52
CA LYS A 156 6.28 -11.50 18.64
C LYS A 156 4.80 -11.81 18.90
N ALA A 157 4.32 -12.77 18.15
CA ALA A 157 2.98 -13.28 18.36
C ALA A 157 2.87 -14.02 19.70
#